data_e61da7c6f4f7357b7b85931e80210e93
#
_entry.id   e61da7c6f4f7357b7b85931e80210e93
#
_cell.length_a   1.000
_cell.length_b   1.000
_cell.length_c   1.000
_cell.angle_alpha   90.00
_cell.angle_beta   90.00
_cell.angle_gamma   90.00
#
_symmetry.space_group_name_H-M   'P 1'
#
loop_
_entity.id
_entity.type
_entity.pdbx_description
1 polymer ?
#
loop_
_entity_poly.entity_id
_entity_poly.type
_entity_poly.pdbx_seq_one_letter_code
_entity_poly.pdbx_strand_id
1 'polypeptide(L)' 'MTEPTKTREGLLIDHVAARRRRDSAPLGSHEYRAALEELARIEVEIARIERAATPPRV' A
#
# COMPACT_ATOMS: atom_id res chain seq x y z
N MET A 1 -20.36 11.99 -1.78
CA MET A 1 -19.93 11.07 -2.84
C MET A 1 -18.81 10.21 -2.33
N THR A 2 -18.98 8.90 -2.40
CA THR A 2 -17.98 7.99 -1.90
C THR A 2 -16.87 7.84 -2.93
N GLU A 3 -15.63 7.93 -2.48
CA GLU A 3 -14.53 7.70 -3.39
C GLU A 3 -14.49 6.23 -3.78
N PRO A 4 -14.19 5.93 -5.04
CA PRO A 4 -14.07 4.54 -5.46
C PRO A 4 -12.89 3.90 -4.75
N THR A 5 -13.09 2.66 -4.33
CA THR A 5 -12.01 1.88 -3.75
C THR A 5 -10.95 1.66 -4.83
N LYS A 6 -9.70 1.85 -4.47
CA LYS A 6 -8.62 1.61 -5.42
C LYS A 6 -8.58 0.15 -5.81
N THR A 7 -8.30 -0.09 -7.08
CA THR A 7 -8.10 -1.45 -7.55
C THR A 7 -6.78 -1.99 -7.04
N ARG A 8 -6.63 -3.31 -7.09
CA ARG A 8 -5.37 -3.95 -6.72
C ARG A 8 -4.21 -3.41 -7.56
N GLU A 9 -4.45 -3.19 -8.86
CA GLU A 9 -3.43 -2.64 -9.73
C GLU A 9 -3.03 -1.24 -9.34
N GLY A 10 -4.01 -0.39 -8.99
CA GLY A 10 -3.73 0.95 -8.52
C GLY A 10 -2.94 0.95 -7.24
N LEU A 11 -3.25 0.02 -6.33
CA LEU A 11 -2.51 -0.12 -5.08
C LEU A 11 -1.09 -0.60 -5.32
N LEU A 12 -0.87 -1.47 -6.30
CA LEU A 12 0.48 -1.92 -6.64
C LEU A 12 1.32 -0.77 -7.21
N ILE A 13 0.70 0.09 -8.01
CA ILE A 13 1.37 1.29 -8.51
C ILE A 13 1.76 2.20 -7.34
N ASP A 14 0.82 2.42 -6.41
CA ASP A 14 1.09 3.22 -5.23
C ASP A 14 2.18 2.60 -4.38
N HIS A 15 2.23 1.29 -4.28
CA HIS A 15 3.25 0.58 -3.53
C HIS A 15 4.64 0.84 -4.12
N VAL A 16 4.76 0.77 -5.44
CA VAL A 16 6.03 1.07 -6.11
C VAL A 16 6.45 2.50 -5.84
N ALA A 17 5.51 3.46 -5.94
CA ALA A 17 5.81 4.86 -5.70
C ALA A 17 6.26 5.10 -4.26
N ALA A 18 5.59 4.47 -3.29
CA ALA A 18 5.96 4.60 -1.89
C ALA A 18 7.32 3.99 -1.60
N ARG A 19 7.64 2.86 -2.23
CA ARG A 19 8.96 2.24 -2.09
C ARG A 19 10.06 3.16 -2.62
N ARG A 20 9.81 3.82 -3.75
CA ARG A 20 10.77 4.77 -4.31
C ARG A 20 11.00 5.94 -3.37
N ARG A 21 9.93 6.46 -2.77
CA ARG A 21 10.07 7.55 -1.81
C ARG A 21 10.87 7.10 -0.59
N ARG A 22 10.59 5.90 -0.09
CA ARG A 22 11.34 5.35 1.04
C ARG A 22 12.82 5.23 0.70
N ASP A 23 13.12 4.67 -0.48
CA ASP A 23 14.51 4.42 -0.87
C ASP A 23 15.27 5.71 -1.15
N SER A 24 14.56 6.78 -1.52
CA SER A 24 15.16 8.08 -1.81
C SER A 24 15.30 8.95 -0.56
N ALA A 25 14.61 8.62 0.53
CA ALA A 25 14.62 9.41 1.73
C ALA A 25 15.78 9.00 2.63
N PRO A 26 16.39 9.95 3.35
CA PRO A 26 17.43 9.58 4.31
C PRO A 26 16.88 8.65 5.37
N LEU A 27 17.68 7.67 5.76
CA LEU A 27 17.27 6.70 6.75
C LEU A 27 16.91 7.40 8.06
N GLY A 28 15.75 7.06 8.60
CA GLY A 28 15.28 7.65 9.86
C GLY A 28 14.67 9.02 9.73
N SER A 29 14.60 9.60 8.53
CA SER A 29 13.99 10.91 8.33
C SER A 29 12.48 10.84 8.43
N HIS A 30 11.85 12.01 8.52
CA HIS A 30 10.40 12.09 8.54
C HIS A 30 9.79 11.50 7.25
N GLU A 31 10.40 11.80 6.12
CA GLU A 31 9.94 11.28 4.83
C GLU A 31 10.07 9.77 4.78
N TYR A 32 11.13 9.23 5.34
CA TYR A 32 11.33 7.79 5.39
C TYR A 32 10.21 7.12 6.20
N ARG A 33 9.89 7.66 7.36
CA ARG A 33 8.82 7.13 8.20
C ARG A 33 7.47 7.24 7.53
N ALA A 34 7.20 8.37 6.90
CA ALA A 34 5.92 8.56 6.22
C ALA A 34 5.75 7.54 5.09
N ALA A 35 6.82 7.25 4.35
CA ALA A 35 6.79 6.26 3.30
C ALA A 35 6.54 4.84 3.85
N LEU A 36 7.16 4.51 4.99
CA LEU A 36 6.93 3.21 5.62
C LEU A 36 5.49 3.06 6.07
N GLU A 37 4.89 4.11 6.64
CA GLU A 37 3.50 4.07 7.06
C GLU A 37 2.57 3.90 5.87
N GLU A 38 2.86 4.58 4.78
CA GLU A 38 2.08 4.46 3.58
C GLU A 38 2.17 3.05 3.00
N LEU A 39 3.37 2.47 2.98
CA LEU A 39 3.56 1.09 2.53
C LEU A 39 2.72 0.13 3.36
N ALA A 40 2.71 0.32 4.68
CA ALA A 40 1.95 -0.56 5.56
C ALA A 40 0.44 -0.48 5.24
N ARG A 41 -0.07 0.73 5.03
CA ARG A 41 -1.48 0.89 4.69
C ARG A 41 -1.82 0.25 3.35
N ILE A 42 -0.96 0.44 2.36
CA ILE A 42 -1.18 -0.14 1.04
C ILE A 42 -1.17 -1.66 1.13
N GLU A 43 -0.25 -2.23 1.88
CA GLU A 43 -0.17 -3.68 2.04
C GLU A 43 -1.42 -4.25 2.71
N VAL A 44 -1.95 -3.54 3.69
CA VAL A 44 -3.20 -3.95 4.34
C VAL A 44 -4.35 -3.93 3.34
N GLU A 45 -4.43 -2.89 2.51
CA GLU A 45 -5.49 -2.80 1.51
C GLU A 45 -5.39 -3.90 0.45
N ILE A 46 -4.17 -4.20 -0.01
CA ILE A 46 -3.96 -5.28 -0.96
C ILE A 46 -4.38 -6.61 -0.33
N ALA A 47 -4.00 -6.84 0.91
CA ALA A 47 -4.36 -8.07 1.61
C ALA A 47 -5.87 -8.22 1.73
N ARG A 48 -6.59 -7.14 1.99
CA ARG A 48 -8.06 -7.17 2.06
C ARG A 48 -8.68 -7.55 0.73
N ILE A 49 -8.16 -6.99 -0.35
CA ILE A 49 -8.67 -7.29 -1.69
C ILE A 49 -8.41 -8.76 -2.02
N GLU A 50 -7.22 -9.25 -1.73
CA GLU A 50 -6.88 -10.64 -2.01
C GLU A 50 -7.71 -11.60 -1.19
N ARG A 51 -7.96 -11.25 0.07
CA ARG A 51 -8.79 -12.09 0.93
C ARG A 51 -10.23 -12.13 0.45
N ALA A 52 -10.75 -11.01 -0.03
CA ALA A 52 -12.10 -10.95 -0.56
C ALA A 52 -12.24 -11.73 -1.86
N ALA A 53 -11.19 -11.70 -2.70
CA ALA A 53 -11.20 -12.40 -3.98
C ALA A 53 -11.00 -13.91 -3.83
N THR A 54 -10.37 -14.34 -2.74
CA THR A 54 -10.09 -15.75 -2.50
C THR A 54 -10.82 -16.19 -1.24
N PRO A 55 -12.02 -16.79 -1.40
CA PRO A 55 -12.79 -17.22 -0.24
C PRO A 55 -11.97 -18.19 0.61
N PRO A 56 -12.14 -18.16 1.94
CA PRO A 56 -11.43 -19.09 2.81
C PRO A 56 -11.83 -20.51 2.48
N ARG A 57 -10.87 -21.41 2.51
CA ARG A 57 -11.15 -22.83 2.35
C ARG A 57 -11.70 -23.38 3.63
N VAL A 58 -12.71 -24.14 3.46
CA VAL A 58 -13.34 -24.84 4.59
C VAL A 58 -12.70 -26.19 4.80
#